data_5bb284ffca0345ceaca225c3d2730708
#
_entry.id   5bb284ffca0345ceaca225c3d2730708
#
_cell.length_a   1.000
_cell.length_b   1.000
_cell.length_c   1.000
_cell.angle_alpha   90.00
_cell.angle_beta   90.00
_cell.angle_gamma   90.00
#
_symmetry.space_group_name_H-M   'P 1'
#
loop_
_entity.id
_entity.type
_entity.pdbx_description
1 polymer ?
#
loop_
_entity_poly.entity_id
_entity_poly.type
_entity_poly.pdbx_seq_one_letter_code
_entity_poly.pdbx_strand_id
1 'polypeptide(L)'
;MKGPILVVLAAGMGSRYGGLKQMDRIGKSGEVLLDFSVFDAKRAGFTKIVFIIRHDIEKDFREIVLSRIKDHIECELAFQDLDTLIPADVLAKSREIGRTKPWGTAHALLCARDKIDAPFTVLNADDFYGREAFAAMGKYLADPAITDGAIVPFRLESTLSPQGTVTRGVCEVTQGYLSSVDELKSIEKKDGKIFNTGSDGARQDLAADTPVSMNFWGFPVSIFPKLQNYFDDFLKTSGSELKSECYLPLAADWFIKKGFLKIKVLKADSEWFGVTYKEDREAAVNRIAELVSQGVYPASLW
;
A
#
# COMPACT_ATOMS: atom_id res chain seq x y z
N MET A 1 -15.22 -8.16 20.40
CA MET A 1 -14.25 -7.06 20.19
C MET A 1 -14.16 -6.82 18.69
N LYS A 2 -14.06 -5.57 18.26
CA LYS A 2 -13.80 -5.27 16.84
C LYS A 2 -12.39 -5.74 16.51
N GLY A 3 -12.23 -6.54 15.46
CA GLY A 3 -10.91 -6.92 14.94
C GLY A 3 -10.24 -5.78 14.17
N PRO A 4 -9.01 -5.96 13.71
CA PRO A 4 -8.31 -4.95 12.92
C PRO A 4 -9.01 -4.69 11.58
N ILE A 5 -8.77 -3.50 11.03
CA ILE A 5 -9.35 -3.04 9.77
C ILE A 5 -8.29 -3.11 8.67
N LEU A 6 -8.67 -3.61 7.50
CA LEU A 6 -7.86 -3.51 6.30
C LEU A 6 -8.23 -2.25 5.51
N VAL A 7 -7.25 -1.40 5.22
CA VAL A 7 -7.40 -0.20 4.39
C VAL A 7 -6.69 -0.42 3.07
N VAL A 8 -7.43 -0.35 1.98
CA VAL A 8 -6.94 -0.65 0.64
C VAL A 8 -6.83 0.62 -0.19
N LEU A 9 -5.61 0.96 -0.61
CA LEU A 9 -5.32 2.10 -1.48
C LEU A 9 -5.67 1.74 -2.93
N ALA A 10 -6.83 2.16 -3.39
CA ALA A 10 -7.36 1.86 -4.72
C ALA A 10 -7.68 3.10 -5.58
N ALA A 11 -7.42 4.32 -5.10
CA ALA A 11 -7.68 5.56 -5.82
C ALA A 11 -6.72 5.83 -6.99
N GLY A 12 -5.52 5.23 -6.98
CA GLY A 12 -4.55 5.29 -8.06
C GLY A 12 -4.87 4.41 -9.28
N MET A 13 -5.97 3.67 -9.20
CA MET A 13 -6.39 2.67 -10.17
C MET A 13 -6.72 3.27 -11.55
N GLY A 14 -6.12 2.72 -12.58
CA GLY A 14 -6.58 2.95 -13.96
C GLY A 14 -5.89 4.03 -14.76
N SER A 15 -4.98 4.84 -14.21
CA SER A 15 -4.36 5.93 -14.97
C SER A 15 -3.37 5.47 -16.07
N ARG A 16 -2.84 4.24 -15.97
CA ARG A 16 -1.77 3.76 -16.89
C ARG A 16 -2.27 2.79 -17.96
N TYR A 17 -3.48 2.22 -17.84
CA TYR A 17 -3.97 1.13 -18.70
C TYR A 17 -5.30 1.41 -19.42
N GLY A 18 -5.88 2.62 -19.26
CA GLY A 18 -7.18 2.96 -19.86
C GLY A 18 -8.37 2.16 -19.30
N GLY A 19 -8.23 1.53 -18.12
CA GLY A 19 -9.26 0.75 -17.45
C GLY A 19 -8.88 0.44 -16.01
N LEU A 20 -9.80 -0.18 -15.25
CA LEU A 20 -9.55 -0.61 -13.88
C LEU A 20 -8.64 -1.85 -13.88
N LYS A 21 -7.32 -1.64 -13.79
CA LYS A 21 -6.28 -2.68 -13.83
C LYS A 21 -6.48 -3.79 -12.78
N GLN A 22 -7.07 -3.45 -11.64
CA GLN A 22 -7.36 -4.38 -10.56
C GLN A 22 -8.45 -5.38 -10.90
N MET A 23 -9.00 -5.30 -12.10
CA MET A 23 -9.98 -6.24 -12.65
C MET A 23 -9.36 -7.32 -13.53
N ASP A 24 -8.06 -7.34 -13.71
CA ASP A 24 -7.39 -8.43 -14.39
C ASP A 24 -7.56 -9.71 -13.59
N ARG A 25 -8.29 -10.63 -14.17
CA ARG A 25 -8.52 -11.97 -13.58
C ARG A 25 -7.21 -12.73 -13.54
N ILE A 26 -6.80 -13.10 -12.33
CA ILE A 26 -5.54 -13.78 -12.04
C ILE A 26 -5.83 -15.23 -11.60
N GLY A 27 -6.87 -15.44 -10.79
CA GLY A 27 -7.29 -16.76 -10.33
C GLY A 27 -8.14 -17.50 -11.37
N LYS A 28 -8.19 -18.82 -11.24
CA LYS A 28 -8.95 -19.72 -12.16
C LYS A 28 -10.45 -19.50 -12.11
N SER A 29 -11.00 -19.08 -10.96
CA SER A 29 -12.43 -18.79 -10.79
C SER A 29 -12.77 -17.31 -11.06
N GLY A 30 -11.79 -16.56 -11.60
CA GLY A 30 -11.96 -15.16 -11.98
C GLY A 30 -11.59 -14.17 -10.89
N GLU A 31 -10.87 -14.63 -9.87
CA GLU A 31 -10.36 -13.78 -8.79
C GLU A 31 -9.30 -12.79 -9.34
N VAL A 32 -9.27 -11.59 -8.74
CA VAL A 32 -8.22 -10.58 -8.95
C VAL A 32 -7.25 -10.61 -7.75
N LEU A 33 -6.08 -9.95 -7.85
CA LEU A 33 -5.09 -9.94 -6.76
C LEU A 33 -5.69 -9.48 -5.43
N LEU A 34 -6.57 -8.49 -5.49
CA LEU A 34 -7.24 -7.96 -4.30
C LEU A 34 -8.09 -9.01 -3.57
N ASP A 35 -8.70 -9.95 -4.28
CA ASP A 35 -9.51 -11.01 -3.65
C ASP A 35 -8.64 -11.89 -2.74
N PHE A 36 -7.39 -12.17 -3.13
CA PHE A 36 -6.42 -12.91 -2.30
C PHE A 36 -6.02 -12.11 -1.05
N SER A 37 -5.77 -10.80 -1.19
CA SER A 37 -5.49 -9.93 -0.04
C SER A 37 -6.66 -9.90 0.96
N VAL A 38 -7.90 -9.82 0.47
CA VAL A 38 -9.11 -9.87 1.31
C VAL A 38 -9.27 -11.22 1.99
N PHE A 39 -9.04 -12.30 1.25
CA PHE A 39 -9.12 -13.66 1.79
C PHE A 39 -8.10 -13.87 2.92
N ASP A 40 -6.86 -13.47 2.73
CA ASP A 40 -5.81 -13.58 3.75
C ASP A 40 -6.06 -12.68 4.95
N ALA A 41 -6.55 -11.46 4.73
CA ALA A 41 -6.96 -10.55 5.80
C ALA A 41 -8.06 -11.18 6.67
N LYS A 42 -9.13 -11.72 6.06
CA LYS A 42 -10.21 -12.41 6.78
C LYS A 42 -9.65 -13.57 7.62
N ARG A 43 -8.76 -14.41 7.07
CA ARG A 43 -8.11 -15.52 7.78
C ARG A 43 -7.22 -15.04 8.92
N ALA A 44 -6.61 -13.85 8.80
CA ALA A 44 -5.77 -13.23 9.80
C ALA A 44 -6.57 -12.47 10.90
N GLY A 45 -7.92 -12.52 10.86
CA GLY A 45 -8.78 -11.95 11.88
C GLY A 45 -9.20 -10.49 11.63
N PHE A 46 -8.96 -9.94 10.44
CA PHE A 46 -9.53 -8.66 10.05
C PHE A 46 -11.05 -8.78 9.92
N THR A 47 -11.76 -7.77 10.41
CA THR A 47 -13.24 -7.83 10.48
C THR A 47 -13.93 -6.85 9.55
N LYS A 48 -13.20 -5.87 9.00
CA LYS A 48 -13.70 -4.82 8.12
C LYS A 48 -12.67 -4.42 7.09
N ILE A 49 -13.12 -4.01 5.91
CA ILE A 49 -12.28 -3.42 4.87
C ILE A 49 -12.80 -2.03 4.53
N VAL A 50 -11.88 -1.08 4.40
CA VAL A 50 -12.15 0.26 3.88
C VAL A 50 -11.38 0.41 2.57
N PHE A 51 -12.09 0.48 1.46
CA PHE A 51 -11.50 0.75 0.15
C PHE A 51 -11.47 2.24 -0.10
N ILE A 52 -10.27 2.78 -0.40
CA ILE A 52 -10.11 4.17 -0.80
C ILE A 52 -10.07 4.23 -2.32
N ILE A 53 -11.10 4.82 -2.90
CA ILE A 53 -11.30 4.96 -4.34
C ILE A 53 -11.54 6.42 -4.72
N ARG A 54 -11.70 6.70 -6.02
CA ARG A 54 -12.26 7.96 -6.52
C ARG A 54 -13.73 7.77 -6.88
N HIS A 55 -14.52 8.84 -6.84
CA HIS A 55 -15.95 8.77 -7.23
C HIS A 55 -16.16 8.34 -8.69
N ASP A 56 -15.25 8.73 -9.59
CA ASP A 56 -15.36 8.40 -11.03
C ASP A 56 -15.31 6.89 -11.33
N ILE A 57 -14.74 6.08 -10.42
CA ILE A 57 -14.67 4.63 -10.57
C ILE A 57 -15.64 3.87 -9.66
N GLU A 58 -16.46 4.55 -8.86
CA GLU A 58 -17.30 3.92 -7.83
C GLU A 58 -18.24 2.86 -8.41
N LYS A 59 -18.94 3.17 -9.51
CA LYS A 59 -19.90 2.25 -10.13
C LYS A 59 -19.22 0.93 -10.50
N ASP A 60 -18.14 1.02 -11.26
CA ASP A 60 -17.42 -0.16 -11.75
C ASP A 60 -16.79 -0.94 -10.58
N PHE A 61 -16.27 -0.22 -9.58
CA PHE A 61 -15.71 -0.85 -8.39
C PHE A 61 -16.76 -1.65 -7.60
N ARG A 62 -17.98 -1.10 -7.44
CA ARG A 62 -19.09 -1.79 -6.79
C ARG A 62 -19.53 -3.04 -7.56
N GLU A 63 -19.64 -2.93 -8.88
CA GLU A 63 -20.11 -4.02 -9.72
C GLU A 63 -19.09 -5.16 -9.82
N ILE A 64 -17.79 -4.85 -9.87
CA ILE A 64 -16.77 -5.83 -10.21
C ILE A 64 -15.99 -6.32 -8.98
N VAL A 65 -15.64 -5.45 -8.06
CA VAL A 65 -14.83 -5.80 -6.88
C VAL A 65 -15.75 -6.09 -5.70
N LEU A 66 -16.56 -5.09 -5.31
CA LEU A 66 -17.33 -5.17 -4.07
C LEU A 66 -18.39 -6.26 -4.10
N SER A 67 -18.99 -6.53 -5.28
CA SER A 67 -19.99 -7.59 -5.45
C SER A 67 -19.49 -8.98 -5.06
N ARG A 68 -18.18 -9.24 -5.21
CA ARG A 68 -17.56 -10.53 -4.85
C ARG A 68 -17.16 -10.64 -3.38
N ILE A 69 -16.96 -9.52 -2.71
CA ILE A 69 -16.31 -9.46 -1.39
C ILE A 69 -17.32 -9.17 -0.27
N LYS A 70 -18.34 -8.35 -0.53
CA LYS A 70 -19.29 -7.80 0.46
C LYS A 70 -20.00 -8.84 1.32
N ASP A 71 -20.24 -10.04 0.79
CA ASP A 71 -20.96 -11.10 1.51
C ASP A 71 -20.02 -11.90 2.44
N HIS A 72 -18.70 -11.65 2.38
CA HIS A 72 -17.68 -12.38 3.11
C HIS A 72 -17.05 -11.59 4.27
N ILE A 73 -17.03 -10.26 4.18
CA ILE A 73 -16.48 -9.35 5.18
C ILE A 73 -17.16 -7.99 5.06
N GLU A 74 -17.26 -7.26 6.17
CA GLU A 74 -17.80 -5.89 6.17
C GLU A 74 -16.93 -4.98 5.28
N CYS A 75 -17.57 -4.20 4.39
CA CYS A 75 -16.89 -3.33 3.45
C CYS A 75 -17.44 -1.91 3.47
N GLU A 76 -16.56 -0.92 3.49
CA GLU A 76 -16.90 0.49 3.32
C GLU A 76 -16.07 1.12 2.20
N LEU A 77 -16.59 2.20 1.59
CA LEU A 77 -15.88 3.01 0.62
C LEU A 77 -15.52 4.36 1.24
N ALA A 78 -14.29 4.81 1.03
CA ALA A 78 -13.83 6.17 1.26
C ALA A 78 -13.38 6.78 -0.06
N PHE A 79 -13.48 8.11 -0.20
CA PHE A 79 -13.24 8.76 -1.49
C PHE A 79 -12.07 9.74 -1.41
N GLN A 80 -11.08 9.53 -2.26
CA GLN A 80 -9.94 10.40 -2.46
C GLN A 80 -10.07 11.12 -3.79
N ASP A 81 -10.84 12.20 -3.83
CA ASP A 81 -10.87 13.10 -4.99
C ASP A 81 -9.85 14.25 -4.82
N LEU A 82 -9.67 15.02 -5.89
CA LEU A 82 -8.66 16.09 -5.91
C LEU A 82 -8.96 17.23 -4.89
N ASP A 83 -10.23 17.42 -4.54
CA ASP A 83 -10.70 18.46 -3.63
C ASP A 83 -10.99 17.96 -2.21
N THR A 84 -10.96 16.64 -1.96
CA THR A 84 -11.26 16.07 -0.65
C THR A 84 -10.24 16.54 0.39
N LEU A 85 -10.71 17.15 1.49
CA LEU A 85 -9.87 17.65 2.59
C LEU A 85 -8.82 18.73 2.19
N ILE A 86 -8.99 19.39 1.05
CA ILE A 86 -8.03 20.40 0.56
C ILE A 86 -8.57 21.82 0.88
N PRO A 87 -7.77 22.70 1.51
CA PRO A 87 -8.13 24.08 1.72
C PRO A 87 -8.45 24.80 0.40
N ALA A 88 -9.45 25.69 0.42
CA ALA A 88 -9.97 26.33 -0.79
C ALA A 88 -8.91 27.13 -1.58
N ASP A 89 -7.99 27.77 -0.89
CA ASP A 89 -6.89 28.52 -1.50
C ASP A 89 -5.85 27.61 -2.17
N VAL A 90 -5.52 26.48 -1.57
CA VAL A 90 -4.64 25.46 -2.16
C VAL A 90 -5.31 24.82 -3.38
N LEU A 91 -6.61 24.52 -3.26
CA LEU A 91 -7.39 23.94 -4.35
C LEU A 91 -7.46 24.88 -5.55
N ALA A 92 -7.72 26.19 -5.33
CA ALA A 92 -7.73 27.19 -6.38
C ALA A 92 -6.38 27.22 -7.15
N LYS A 93 -5.26 27.33 -6.42
CA LYS A 93 -3.92 27.31 -7.01
C LYS A 93 -3.65 26.01 -7.77
N SER A 94 -4.06 24.86 -7.21
CA SER A 94 -3.85 23.57 -7.87
C SER A 94 -4.60 23.44 -9.20
N ARG A 95 -5.80 24.04 -9.30
CA ARG A 95 -6.58 24.12 -10.54
C ARG A 95 -5.94 25.05 -11.56
N GLU A 96 -5.43 26.21 -11.13
CA GLU A 96 -4.71 27.17 -12.01
C GLU A 96 -3.50 26.53 -12.69
N ILE A 97 -2.74 25.72 -11.97
CA ILE A 97 -1.59 25.01 -12.53
C ILE A 97 -1.96 23.71 -13.29
N GLY A 98 -3.26 23.39 -13.38
CA GLY A 98 -3.76 22.21 -14.10
C GLY A 98 -3.46 20.87 -13.40
N ARG A 99 -3.42 20.84 -12.05
CA ARG A 99 -3.20 19.60 -11.32
C ARG A 99 -4.36 18.63 -11.52
N THR A 100 -4.06 17.42 -11.94
CA THR A 100 -4.99 16.28 -12.05
C THR A 100 -4.58 15.09 -11.18
N LYS A 101 -3.37 15.13 -10.64
CA LYS A 101 -2.80 14.04 -9.86
C LYS A 101 -3.31 14.07 -8.42
N PRO A 102 -3.74 12.93 -7.83
CA PRO A 102 -4.08 12.83 -6.42
C PRO A 102 -2.93 13.27 -5.50
N TRP A 103 -3.25 13.59 -4.25
CA TRP A 103 -2.29 14.14 -3.29
C TRP A 103 -1.39 13.11 -2.60
N GLY A 104 -1.45 11.84 -3.02
CA GLY A 104 -0.59 10.77 -2.53
C GLY A 104 -1.25 9.88 -1.46
N THR A 105 -0.52 8.87 -1.02
CA THR A 105 -1.03 7.78 -0.17
C THR A 105 -1.30 8.21 1.28
N ALA A 106 -0.59 9.20 1.82
CA ALA A 106 -0.90 9.77 3.13
C ALA A 106 -2.24 10.53 3.13
N HIS A 107 -2.52 11.30 2.07
CA HIS A 107 -3.83 11.94 1.88
C HIS A 107 -4.96 10.91 1.70
N ALA A 108 -4.71 9.85 0.92
CA ALA A 108 -5.69 8.77 0.76
C ALA A 108 -6.13 8.23 2.12
N LEU A 109 -5.17 7.94 3.00
CA LEU A 109 -5.46 7.43 4.34
C LEU A 109 -6.26 8.43 5.18
N LEU A 110 -5.98 9.73 5.10
CA LEU A 110 -6.78 10.77 5.77
C LEU A 110 -8.23 10.80 5.30
N CYS A 111 -8.49 10.57 4.01
CA CYS A 111 -9.84 10.52 3.46
C CYS A 111 -10.68 9.36 4.05
N ALA A 112 -10.05 8.34 4.60
CA ALA A 112 -10.70 7.19 5.20
C ALA A 112 -10.85 7.28 6.74
N ARG A 113 -10.31 8.30 7.40
CA ARG A 113 -10.17 8.38 8.86
C ARG A 113 -11.48 8.15 9.63
N ASP A 114 -12.60 8.70 9.15
CA ASP A 114 -13.89 8.63 9.84
C ASP A 114 -14.54 7.22 9.75
N LYS A 115 -13.96 6.32 8.97
CA LYS A 115 -14.37 4.92 8.79
C LYS A 115 -13.48 3.93 9.53
N ILE A 116 -12.43 4.42 10.20
CA ILE A 116 -11.39 3.63 10.86
C ILE A 116 -11.45 3.87 12.36
N ASP A 117 -12.03 2.93 13.08
CA ASP A 117 -12.28 3.00 14.52
C ASP A 117 -11.58 1.89 15.34
N ALA A 118 -10.68 1.14 14.69
CA ALA A 118 -9.84 0.11 15.30
C ALA A 118 -8.42 0.15 14.68
N PRO A 119 -7.41 -0.50 15.29
CA PRO A 119 -6.09 -0.67 14.66
C PRO A 119 -6.23 -1.21 13.25
N PHE A 120 -5.38 -0.75 12.33
CA PHE A 120 -5.59 -1.03 10.92
C PHE A 120 -4.28 -1.26 10.15
N THR A 121 -4.40 -1.97 9.03
CA THR A 121 -3.33 -2.14 8.04
C THR A 121 -3.66 -1.39 6.77
N VAL A 122 -2.65 -0.77 6.15
CA VAL A 122 -2.75 -0.14 4.83
C VAL A 122 -1.98 -0.98 3.82
N LEU A 123 -2.54 -1.14 2.63
CA LEU A 123 -1.87 -1.79 1.49
C LEU A 123 -2.34 -1.24 0.14
N ASN A 124 -1.60 -1.57 -0.92
CA ASN A 124 -1.97 -1.26 -2.30
C ASN A 124 -2.94 -2.32 -2.85
N ALA A 125 -3.91 -1.91 -3.66
CA ALA A 125 -4.92 -2.81 -4.24
C ALA A 125 -4.38 -3.73 -5.34
N ASP A 126 -3.23 -3.39 -5.94
CA ASP A 126 -2.63 -4.06 -7.10
C ASP A 126 -1.41 -4.92 -6.76
N ASP A 127 -1.19 -5.16 -5.48
CA ASP A 127 -0.07 -5.96 -4.96
C ASP A 127 -0.58 -7.23 -4.26
N PHE A 128 0.21 -8.30 -4.38
CA PHE A 128 0.09 -9.53 -3.60
C PHE A 128 1.10 -9.50 -2.46
N TYR A 129 0.66 -9.82 -1.24
CA TYR A 129 1.50 -9.72 -0.04
C TYR A 129 1.74 -11.06 0.66
N GLY A 130 0.98 -12.08 0.29
CA GLY A 130 1.08 -13.43 0.86
C GLY A 130 0.49 -13.58 2.26
N ARG A 131 0.09 -14.79 2.55
CA ARG A 131 -0.64 -15.19 3.76
C ARG A 131 0.12 -14.85 5.05
N GLU A 132 1.43 -15.06 5.07
CA GLU A 132 2.26 -14.93 6.28
C GLU A 132 2.39 -13.45 6.70
N ALA A 133 2.41 -12.52 5.75
CA ALA A 133 2.40 -11.09 6.03
C ALA A 133 1.09 -10.67 6.73
N PHE A 134 -0.05 -11.13 6.24
CA PHE A 134 -1.35 -10.89 6.89
C PHE A 134 -1.43 -11.53 8.27
N ALA A 135 -0.95 -12.77 8.42
CA ALA A 135 -0.96 -13.47 9.71
C ALA A 135 -0.11 -12.74 10.76
N ALA A 136 1.10 -12.28 10.39
CA ALA A 136 1.97 -11.51 11.27
C ALA A 136 1.33 -10.17 11.68
N MET A 137 0.77 -9.45 10.72
CA MET A 137 0.14 -8.16 10.96
C MET A 137 -1.17 -8.30 11.75
N GLY A 138 -2.04 -9.23 11.40
CA GLY A 138 -3.30 -9.48 12.10
C GLY A 138 -3.06 -9.85 13.56
N LYS A 139 -2.06 -10.72 13.84
CA LYS A 139 -1.65 -11.04 15.20
C LYS A 139 -1.16 -9.82 15.99
N TYR A 140 -0.39 -8.93 15.36
CA TYR A 140 0.10 -7.71 15.99
C TYR A 140 -1.03 -6.74 16.30
N LEU A 141 -1.95 -6.53 15.37
CA LEU A 141 -3.07 -5.58 15.48
C LEU A 141 -4.25 -6.11 16.30
N ALA A 142 -4.25 -7.39 16.70
CA ALA A 142 -5.32 -7.97 17.52
C ALA A 142 -5.41 -7.35 18.92
N ASP A 143 -4.34 -6.71 19.40
CA ASP A 143 -4.36 -5.93 20.64
C ASP A 143 -4.89 -4.52 20.35
N PRO A 144 -6.10 -4.15 20.82
CA PRO A 144 -6.66 -2.83 20.58
C PRO A 144 -5.92 -1.71 21.33
N ALA A 145 -5.07 -2.05 22.30
CA ALA A 145 -4.29 -1.10 23.10
C ALA A 145 -2.93 -0.76 22.48
N ILE A 146 -2.64 -1.19 21.25
CA ILE A 146 -1.37 -0.87 20.61
C ILE A 146 -1.19 0.65 20.48
N THR A 147 0.02 1.12 20.77
CA THR A 147 0.43 2.51 20.62
C THR A 147 1.48 2.69 19.53
N ASP A 148 2.17 1.62 19.17
CA ASP A 148 3.22 1.59 18.17
C ASP A 148 2.64 1.17 16.81
N GLY A 149 3.29 1.63 15.72
CA GLY A 149 3.04 1.11 14.39
C GLY A 149 3.78 -0.21 14.11
N ALA A 150 3.51 -0.79 12.96
CA ALA A 150 4.24 -1.94 12.45
C ALA A 150 4.41 -1.87 10.92
N ILE A 151 5.41 -2.58 10.42
CA ILE A 151 5.62 -2.81 8.99
C ILE A 151 6.00 -4.27 8.76
N VAL A 152 5.53 -4.86 7.67
CA VAL A 152 6.12 -6.07 7.10
C VAL A 152 6.92 -5.64 5.88
N PRO A 153 8.26 -5.57 5.96
CA PRO A 153 9.09 -5.30 4.81
C PRO A 153 9.29 -6.56 3.98
N PHE A 154 9.59 -6.37 2.70
CA PHE A 154 9.93 -7.44 1.77
C PHE A 154 11.39 -7.34 1.35
N ARG A 155 11.96 -8.45 0.88
CA ARG A 155 13.35 -8.47 0.38
C ARG A 155 13.42 -7.71 -0.94
N LEU A 156 14.39 -6.81 -1.09
CA LEU A 156 14.56 -5.99 -2.28
C LEU A 156 14.61 -6.84 -3.56
N GLU A 157 15.39 -7.93 -3.55
CA GLU A 157 15.51 -8.83 -4.70
C GLU A 157 14.17 -9.33 -5.22
N SER A 158 13.21 -9.64 -4.31
CA SER A 158 11.89 -10.15 -4.66
C SER A 158 10.94 -9.08 -5.21
N THR A 159 11.34 -7.81 -5.14
CA THR A 159 10.50 -6.67 -5.57
C THR A 159 11.00 -5.96 -6.83
N LEU A 160 12.07 -6.48 -7.45
CA LEU A 160 12.64 -5.91 -8.67
C LEU A 160 11.76 -6.26 -9.88
N SER A 161 11.84 -5.42 -10.91
CA SER A 161 11.19 -5.65 -12.18
C SER A 161 12.23 -6.04 -13.24
N PRO A 162 11.98 -7.06 -14.06
CA PRO A 162 12.82 -7.34 -15.22
C PRO A 162 12.64 -6.31 -16.35
N GLN A 163 11.63 -5.44 -16.26
CA GLN A 163 11.27 -4.46 -17.28
C GLN A 163 11.97 -3.10 -17.09
N GLY A 164 12.73 -2.89 -16.00
CA GLY A 164 13.46 -1.66 -15.76
C GLY A 164 13.62 -1.29 -14.29
N THR A 165 13.94 -0.02 -14.06
CA THR A 165 14.15 0.51 -12.71
C THR A 165 12.86 0.56 -11.90
N VAL A 166 12.98 0.37 -10.59
CA VAL A 166 11.88 0.47 -9.63
C VAL A 166 12.16 1.53 -8.57
N THR A 167 11.10 2.08 -7.98
CA THR A 167 11.17 2.94 -6.81
C THR A 167 10.80 2.14 -5.57
N ARG A 168 11.63 2.17 -4.51
CA ARG A 168 11.36 1.44 -3.25
C ARG A 168 11.73 2.29 -2.04
N GLY A 169 10.94 2.19 -0.99
CA GLY A 169 11.27 2.70 0.32
C GLY A 169 12.22 1.74 1.03
N VAL A 170 13.51 2.01 0.99
CA VAL A 170 14.53 1.20 1.68
C VAL A 170 14.43 1.44 3.18
N CYS A 171 14.30 0.36 3.95
CA CYS A 171 14.08 0.38 5.38
C CYS A 171 15.38 0.14 6.14
N GLU A 172 15.78 1.05 7.02
CA GLU A 172 16.80 0.79 8.02
C GLU A 172 16.16 0.25 9.30
N VAL A 173 16.73 -0.83 9.84
CA VAL A 173 16.17 -1.54 10.99
C VAL A 173 17.19 -1.60 12.11
N THR A 174 16.81 -1.10 13.28
CA THR A 174 17.62 -1.15 14.50
C THR A 174 16.84 -1.79 15.64
N GLN A 175 17.38 -2.86 16.23
CA GLN A 175 16.77 -3.58 17.37
C GLN A 175 15.30 -4.03 17.11
N GLY A 176 14.97 -4.37 15.85
CA GLY A 176 13.63 -4.82 15.46
C GLY A 176 12.61 -3.70 15.24
N TYR A 177 13.05 -2.45 15.24
CA TYR A 177 12.25 -1.28 14.90
C TYR A 177 12.82 -0.58 13.66
N LEU A 178 11.93 0.03 12.91
CA LEU A 178 12.29 0.88 11.78
C LEU A 178 12.96 2.16 12.31
N SER A 179 14.15 2.47 11.82
CA SER A 179 14.88 3.71 12.17
C SER A 179 14.74 4.78 11.11
N SER A 180 14.66 4.41 9.83
CA SER A 180 14.39 5.32 8.72
C SER A 180 13.80 4.59 7.51
N VAL A 181 13.23 5.37 6.60
CA VAL A 181 12.80 4.92 5.27
C VAL A 181 13.29 5.89 4.23
N ASP A 182 14.15 5.43 3.33
CA ASP A 182 14.68 6.23 2.23
C ASP A 182 14.07 5.79 0.90
N GLU A 183 13.40 6.72 0.19
CA GLU A 183 12.80 6.44 -1.10
C GLU A 183 13.84 6.53 -2.23
N LEU A 184 14.32 5.38 -2.69
CA LEU A 184 15.25 5.25 -3.81
C LEU A 184 14.49 5.02 -5.11
N LYS A 185 14.72 5.88 -6.13
CA LYS A 185 13.84 5.98 -7.31
C LYS A 185 14.32 5.21 -8.54
N SER A 186 15.56 4.74 -8.54
CA SER A 186 16.18 4.14 -9.74
C SER A 186 16.97 2.89 -9.36
N ILE A 187 16.28 1.92 -8.75
CA ILE A 187 16.88 0.64 -8.37
C ILE A 187 16.71 -0.34 -9.52
N GLU A 188 17.81 -0.99 -9.92
CA GLU A 188 17.83 -2.03 -10.93
C GLU A 188 18.79 -3.16 -10.57
N LYS A 189 18.61 -4.34 -11.20
CA LYS A 189 19.57 -5.46 -11.17
C LYS A 189 20.23 -5.58 -12.52
N LYS A 190 21.56 -5.45 -12.56
CA LYS A 190 22.34 -5.61 -13.77
C LYS A 190 23.65 -6.36 -13.45
N ASP A 191 24.01 -7.32 -14.30
CA ASP A 191 25.21 -8.15 -14.13
C ASP A 191 25.30 -8.82 -12.73
N GLY A 192 24.15 -9.25 -12.21
CA GLY A 192 24.03 -9.90 -10.90
C GLY A 192 24.08 -8.97 -9.70
N LYS A 193 24.30 -7.67 -9.88
CA LYS A 193 24.36 -6.66 -8.83
C LYS A 193 23.08 -5.83 -8.79
N ILE A 194 22.64 -5.49 -7.58
CA ILE A 194 21.51 -4.56 -7.35
C ILE A 194 22.11 -3.23 -6.91
N PHE A 195 21.69 -2.16 -7.54
CA PHE A 195 22.12 -0.81 -7.19
C PHE A 195 21.04 0.24 -7.47
N ASN A 196 21.11 1.34 -6.76
CA ASN A 196 20.36 2.56 -7.07
C ASN A 196 21.26 3.56 -7.80
N THR A 197 20.73 4.23 -8.83
CA THR A 197 21.43 5.34 -9.48
C THR A 197 20.83 6.65 -8.99
N GLY A 198 21.65 7.45 -8.29
CA GLY A 198 21.27 8.78 -7.81
C GLY A 198 21.04 9.77 -8.95
N SER A 199 20.43 10.91 -8.64
CA SER A 199 20.20 12.00 -9.61
C SER A 199 21.51 12.62 -10.16
N ASP A 200 22.61 12.46 -9.43
CA ASP A 200 23.96 12.85 -9.80
C ASP A 200 24.70 11.78 -10.62
N GLY A 201 24.03 10.65 -10.91
CA GLY A 201 24.61 9.49 -11.61
C GLY A 201 25.46 8.57 -10.71
N ALA A 202 25.64 8.88 -9.43
CA ALA A 202 26.35 8.01 -8.51
C ALA A 202 25.59 6.70 -8.27
N ARG A 203 26.30 5.58 -8.20
CA ARG A 203 25.74 4.27 -7.91
C ARG A 203 25.96 3.91 -6.45
N GLN A 204 24.88 3.44 -5.83
CA GLN A 204 24.85 2.88 -4.48
C GLN A 204 24.51 1.40 -4.58
N ASP A 205 25.44 0.51 -4.26
CA ASP A 205 25.19 -0.93 -4.22
C ASP A 205 24.23 -1.28 -3.08
N LEU A 206 23.30 -2.21 -3.34
CA LEU A 206 22.29 -2.67 -2.38
C LEU A 206 22.38 -4.19 -2.24
N ALA A 207 22.19 -4.70 -1.02
CA ALA A 207 22.13 -6.12 -0.77
C ALA A 207 20.79 -6.72 -1.24
N ALA A 208 20.78 -7.96 -1.70
CA ALA A 208 19.58 -8.65 -2.18
C ALA A 208 18.49 -8.77 -1.10
N ASP A 209 18.90 -8.92 0.15
CA ASP A 209 18.05 -9.05 1.32
C ASP A 209 17.71 -7.71 2.00
N THR A 210 18.12 -6.58 1.42
CA THR A 210 17.75 -5.24 1.92
C THR A 210 16.23 -5.17 2.12
N PRO A 211 15.75 -4.84 3.33
CA PRO A 211 14.32 -4.72 3.58
C PRO A 211 13.74 -3.48 2.90
N VAL A 212 12.63 -3.64 2.18
CA VAL A 212 11.95 -2.53 1.50
C VAL A 212 10.48 -2.50 1.84
N SER A 213 9.93 -1.30 1.91
CA SER A 213 8.49 -1.06 2.06
C SER A 213 7.77 -1.26 0.73
N MET A 214 6.70 -2.08 0.78
CA MET A 214 5.72 -2.23 -0.29
C MET A 214 4.34 -1.71 0.16
N ASN A 215 4.31 -0.71 1.05
CA ASN A 215 3.11 -0.12 1.66
C ASN A 215 2.26 -1.08 2.52
N PHE A 216 2.88 -2.09 3.13
CA PHE A 216 2.19 -2.97 4.09
C PHE A 216 2.45 -2.50 5.52
N TRP A 217 1.65 -1.51 5.96
CA TRP A 217 1.81 -0.82 7.23
C TRP A 217 0.69 -1.13 8.19
N GLY A 218 1.00 -1.25 9.49
CA GLY A 218 0.04 -1.33 10.57
C GLY A 218 0.10 -0.10 11.47
N PHE A 219 -1.05 0.46 11.85
CA PHE A 219 -1.12 1.67 12.67
C PHE A 219 -2.24 1.62 13.73
N PRO A 220 -2.03 2.27 14.88
CA PRO A 220 -3.11 2.61 15.80
C PRO A 220 -3.93 3.79 15.25
N VAL A 221 -5.21 3.89 15.66
CA VAL A 221 -6.08 5.01 15.26
C VAL A 221 -5.53 6.39 15.69
N SER A 222 -4.74 6.42 16.78
CA SER A 222 -4.11 7.64 17.29
C SER A 222 -3.12 8.33 16.35
N ILE A 223 -2.81 7.73 15.19
CA ILE A 223 -1.95 8.32 14.16
C ILE A 223 -2.63 9.51 13.44
N PHE A 224 -3.97 9.51 13.29
CA PHE A 224 -4.66 10.45 12.40
C PHE A 224 -4.41 11.93 12.70
N PRO A 225 -4.41 12.43 13.94
CA PRO A 225 -4.06 13.83 14.20
C PRO A 225 -2.64 14.18 13.76
N LYS A 226 -1.69 13.26 13.90
CA LYS A 226 -0.29 13.44 13.49
C LYS A 226 -0.15 13.42 11.97
N LEU A 227 -0.90 12.53 11.31
CA LEU A 227 -0.95 12.44 9.85
C LEU A 227 -1.57 13.71 9.23
N GLN A 228 -2.60 14.28 9.87
CA GLN A 228 -3.17 15.56 9.47
C GLN A 228 -2.12 16.69 9.52
N ASN A 229 -1.39 16.80 10.65
CA ASN A 229 -0.34 17.81 10.79
C ASN A 229 0.75 17.66 9.71
N TYR A 230 1.17 16.43 9.44
CA TYR A 230 2.14 16.14 8.36
C TYR A 230 1.60 16.57 6.99
N PHE A 231 0.34 16.29 6.71
CA PHE A 231 -0.30 16.68 5.45
C PHE A 231 -0.47 18.18 5.33
N ASP A 232 -0.85 18.88 6.41
CA ASP A 232 -0.96 20.34 6.42
C ASP A 232 0.39 21.02 6.15
N ASP A 233 1.48 20.47 6.68
CA ASP A 233 2.84 20.96 6.41
C ASP A 233 3.27 20.68 4.96
N PHE A 234 2.93 19.50 4.43
CA PHE A 234 3.13 19.18 3.02
C PHE A 234 2.39 20.15 2.10
N LEU A 235 1.15 20.49 2.38
CA LEU A 235 0.38 21.46 1.57
C LEU A 235 1.01 22.85 1.57
N LYS A 236 1.57 23.31 2.69
CA LYS A 236 2.26 24.60 2.78
C LYS A 236 3.54 24.64 1.95
N THR A 237 4.28 23.53 1.92
CA THR A 237 5.62 23.47 1.28
C THR A 237 5.55 23.06 -0.19
N SER A 238 4.70 22.11 -0.54
CA SER A 238 4.66 21.47 -1.85
C SER A 238 3.28 21.46 -2.52
N GLY A 239 2.26 22.04 -1.88
CA GLY A 239 0.88 22.05 -2.40
C GLY A 239 0.71 22.84 -3.71
N SER A 240 1.65 23.74 -4.05
CA SER A 240 1.67 24.48 -5.32
C SER A 240 2.42 23.78 -6.46
N GLU A 241 2.97 22.58 -6.22
CA GLU A 241 3.71 21.83 -7.25
C GLU A 241 2.78 20.87 -8.00
N LEU A 242 2.87 20.84 -9.33
CA LEU A 242 1.99 20.07 -10.22
C LEU A 242 2.00 18.56 -9.93
N LYS A 243 3.15 18.00 -9.54
CA LYS A 243 3.38 16.54 -9.42
C LYS A 243 3.75 16.07 -8.01
N SER A 244 3.74 16.96 -7.01
CA SER A 244 4.06 16.57 -5.64
C SER A 244 3.06 15.57 -5.08
N GLU A 245 3.52 14.63 -4.28
CA GLU A 245 2.67 13.64 -3.60
C GLU A 245 3.13 13.46 -2.16
N CYS A 246 2.17 13.46 -1.24
CA CYS A 246 2.37 13.15 0.16
C CYS A 246 2.37 11.63 0.35
N TYR A 247 3.54 11.02 0.37
CA TYR A 247 3.70 9.56 0.48
C TYR A 247 3.62 9.09 1.92
N LEU A 248 2.92 7.98 2.15
CA LEU A 248 2.78 7.37 3.47
C LEU A 248 4.13 6.89 4.07
N PRO A 249 5.07 6.30 3.31
CA PRO A 249 6.39 5.97 3.84
C PRO A 249 7.16 7.17 4.39
N LEU A 250 7.07 8.34 3.73
CA LEU A 250 7.71 9.56 4.19
C LEU A 250 7.02 10.14 5.45
N ALA A 251 5.69 9.98 5.56
CA ALA A 251 4.98 10.31 6.78
C ALA A 251 5.40 9.41 7.95
N ALA A 252 5.59 8.10 7.70
CA ALA A 252 6.09 7.15 8.69
C ALA A 252 7.49 7.51 9.17
N ASP A 253 8.42 7.86 8.26
CA ASP A 253 9.75 8.33 8.58
C ASP A 253 9.72 9.62 9.43
N TRP A 254 8.83 10.57 9.08
CA TRP A 254 8.64 11.78 9.85
C TRP A 254 8.11 11.49 11.27
N PHE A 255 7.20 10.52 11.45
CA PHE A 255 6.72 10.12 12.77
C PHE A 255 7.85 9.56 13.63
N ILE A 256 8.73 8.73 13.05
CA ILE A 256 9.91 8.17 13.74
C ILE A 256 10.85 9.30 14.17
N LYS A 257 11.25 10.17 13.24
CA LYS A 257 12.18 11.29 13.48
C LYS A 257 11.67 12.29 14.52
N LYS A 258 10.35 12.49 14.61
CA LYS A 258 9.71 13.33 15.63
C LYS A 258 9.45 12.63 16.96
N GLY A 259 9.73 11.32 17.05
CA GLY A 259 9.43 10.53 18.24
C GLY A 259 7.92 10.34 18.52
N PHE A 260 7.08 10.52 17.52
CA PHE A 260 5.64 10.39 17.65
C PHE A 260 5.15 8.94 17.59
N LEU A 261 5.89 8.07 16.93
CA LEU A 261 5.55 6.68 16.75
C LEU A 261 6.83 5.83 16.61
N LYS A 262 6.90 4.71 17.30
CA LYS A 262 7.82 3.63 16.97
C LYS A 262 7.13 2.71 15.97
N ILE A 263 7.89 2.14 15.03
CA ILE A 263 7.34 1.22 14.04
C ILE A 263 8.09 -0.10 14.15
N LYS A 264 7.41 -1.12 14.62
CA LYS A 264 7.96 -2.46 14.78
C LYS A 264 8.09 -3.15 13.43
N VAL A 265 9.24 -3.77 13.16
CA VAL A 265 9.45 -4.59 11.97
C VAL A 265 8.97 -6.01 12.27
N LEU A 266 7.93 -6.45 11.59
CA LEU A 266 7.40 -7.80 11.71
C LEU A 266 8.09 -8.71 10.68
N LYS A 267 8.59 -9.84 11.17
CA LYS A 267 9.17 -10.86 10.29
C LYS A 267 8.05 -11.71 9.70
N ALA A 268 8.00 -11.80 8.39
CA ALA A 268 7.16 -12.73 7.66
C ALA A 268 7.99 -13.31 6.50
N ASP A 269 7.94 -14.63 6.34
CA ASP A 269 8.52 -15.30 5.17
C ASP A 269 7.47 -15.30 4.05
N SER A 270 7.21 -14.10 3.53
CA SER A 270 6.16 -13.82 2.57
C SER A 270 6.76 -13.31 1.29
N GLU A 271 6.22 -13.77 0.17
CA GLU A 271 6.57 -13.21 -1.12
C GLU A 271 5.67 -12.01 -1.45
N TRP A 272 6.22 -11.09 -2.22
CA TRP A 272 5.49 -9.99 -2.81
C TRP A 272 5.62 -10.05 -4.34
N PHE A 273 4.53 -9.78 -5.04
CA PHE A 273 4.53 -9.44 -6.46
C PHE A 273 3.39 -8.47 -6.78
N GLY A 274 3.61 -7.62 -7.76
CA GLY A 274 2.61 -6.69 -8.26
C GLY A 274 2.41 -6.91 -9.76
N VAL A 275 1.28 -6.44 -10.28
CA VAL A 275 1.03 -6.40 -11.72
C VAL A 275 1.19 -4.97 -12.18
N THR A 276 2.43 -4.52 -12.44
CA THR A 276 2.72 -3.15 -12.87
C THR A 276 2.68 -2.98 -14.38
N TYR A 277 3.12 -3.99 -15.09
CA TYR A 277 3.11 -4.05 -16.55
C TYR A 277 2.22 -5.20 -17.03
N LYS A 278 1.78 -5.14 -18.27
CA LYS A 278 0.92 -6.19 -18.85
C LYS A 278 1.62 -7.56 -18.84
N GLU A 279 2.93 -7.55 -18.96
CA GLU A 279 3.81 -8.71 -18.96
C GLU A 279 3.86 -9.38 -17.57
N ASP A 280 3.71 -8.63 -16.49
CA ASP A 280 3.69 -9.16 -15.11
C ASP A 280 2.49 -10.06 -14.86
N ARG A 281 1.40 -9.89 -15.65
CA ARG A 281 0.15 -10.64 -15.46
C ARG A 281 0.35 -12.15 -15.61
N GLU A 282 1.08 -12.59 -16.62
CA GLU A 282 1.31 -14.03 -16.86
C GLU A 282 2.08 -14.66 -15.69
N ALA A 283 3.11 -13.98 -15.20
CA ALA A 283 3.87 -14.41 -14.04
C ALA A 283 2.98 -14.52 -12.78
N ALA A 284 2.12 -13.53 -12.55
CA ALA A 284 1.17 -13.54 -11.43
C ALA A 284 0.14 -14.69 -11.54
N VAL A 285 -0.42 -14.93 -12.74
CA VAL A 285 -1.36 -16.05 -12.97
C VAL A 285 -0.69 -17.39 -12.66
N ASN A 286 0.53 -17.61 -13.16
CA ASN A 286 1.29 -18.84 -12.95
C ASN A 286 1.60 -19.00 -11.45
N ARG A 287 2.02 -17.95 -10.77
CA ARG A 287 2.34 -18.00 -9.34
C ARG A 287 1.11 -18.30 -8.47
N ILE A 288 -0.02 -17.69 -8.74
CA ILE A 288 -1.27 -18.01 -8.05
C ILE A 288 -1.68 -19.46 -8.31
N ALA A 289 -1.56 -19.96 -9.53
CA ALA A 289 -1.87 -21.36 -9.85
C ALA A 289 -0.97 -22.34 -9.08
N GLU A 290 0.31 -22.01 -8.89
CA GLU A 290 1.23 -22.79 -8.05
C GLU A 290 0.79 -22.79 -6.58
N LEU A 291 0.47 -21.63 -6.02
CA LEU A 291 0.00 -21.49 -4.63
C LEU A 291 -1.29 -22.29 -4.38
N VAL A 292 -2.20 -22.30 -5.33
CA VAL A 292 -3.39 -23.16 -5.29
C VAL A 292 -3.01 -24.64 -5.34
N SER A 293 -2.10 -25.04 -6.23
CA SER A 293 -1.65 -26.44 -6.33
C SER A 293 -0.93 -26.95 -5.07
N GLN A 294 -0.25 -26.05 -4.36
CA GLN A 294 0.41 -26.32 -3.09
C GLN A 294 -0.56 -26.30 -1.88
N GLY A 295 -1.85 -26.00 -2.10
CA GLY A 295 -2.86 -25.96 -1.04
C GLY A 295 -2.78 -24.71 -0.13
N VAL A 296 -2.01 -23.67 -0.53
CA VAL A 296 -1.97 -22.39 0.18
C VAL A 296 -3.32 -21.68 0.06
N TYR A 297 -3.90 -21.70 -1.14
CA TYR A 297 -5.25 -21.24 -1.43
C TYR A 297 -6.16 -22.35 -1.93
N PRO A 298 -7.48 -22.29 -1.67
CA PRO A 298 -8.45 -23.18 -2.28
C PRO A 298 -8.59 -22.89 -3.79
N ALA A 299 -9.20 -23.81 -4.53
CA ALA A 299 -9.44 -23.65 -5.96
C ALA A 299 -10.38 -22.47 -6.27
N SER A 300 -11.29 -22.14 -5.35
CA SER A 300 -12.09 -20.92 -5.31
C SER A 300 -11.99 -20.32 -3.91
N LEU A 301 -11.80 -19.01 -3.80
CA LEU A 301 -11.61 -18.35 -2.51
C LEU A 301 -12.91 -18.30 -1.69
N TRP A 302 -14.06 -18.24 -2.36
CA TRP A 302 -15.41 -18.12 -1.79
C TRP A 302 -16.35 -19.19 -2.31
#